data_1cd1c1c89ff99649d703c881c3c71740
#
_entry.id   1cd1c1c89ff99649d703c881c3c71740
#
_cell.length_a   1.000
_cell.length_b   1.000
_cell.length_c   1.000
_cell.angle_alpha   90.00
_cell.angle_beta   90.00
_cell.angle_gamma   90.00
#
_symmetry.space_group_name_H-M   'P 1'
#
loop_
_entity.id
_entity.type
_entity.pdbx_description
1 polymer ?
#
loop_
_entity_poly.entity_id
_entity_poly.type
_entity_poly.pdbx_seq_one_letter_code
_entity_poly.pdbx_strand_id
1 'polypeptide(L)'
;WCYLLVFAACMVRCMCGFEFISTFLILCEAPLVYCWAGGDRRAWLRRMICTGFAAVGGVAAALGAWFIQGVIYFGSAAGSWQNLTGAVTSRVSLTDDMVSNVSVAQVLTCYFVEVDEPLLQFGPLTITLKPLIAVTLLGFALCLAVLALRKKPLAVLAGPALVWVLSLAAPVSWMVLSKAHAYVHV
;
A
#
# COMPACT_ATOMS: atom_id res chain seq x y z
N TRP A 1 0.69 20.40 -11.19
CA TRP A 1 0.11 19.26 -11.92
C TRP A 1 0.32 17.94 -11.17
N CYS A 2 1.53 17.65 -10.62
CA CYS A 2 1.81 16.36 -9.95
C CYS A 2 0.82 16.08 -8.80
N TYR A 3 0.53 17.05 -7.93
CA TYR A 3 -0.41 16.86 -6.83
C TYR A 3 -1.86 16.61 -7.30
N LEU A 4 -2.26 17.23 -8.41
CA LEU A 4 -3.56 16.97 -9.03
C LEU A 4 -3.64 15.53 -9.59
N LEU A 5 -2.55 15.04 -10.18
CA LEU A 5 -2.47 13.65 -10.64
C LEU A 5 -2.53 12.66 -9.47
N VAL A 6 -1.83 12.94 -8.38
CA VAL A 6 -1.90 12.09 -7.16
C VAL A 6 -3.33 12.09 -6.60
N PHE A 7 -3.95 13.27 -6.45
CA PHE A 7 -5.34 13.41 -6.02
C PHE A 7 -6.28 12.58 -6.92
N ALA A 8 -6.21 12.77 -8.23
CA ALA A 8 -7.07 12.08 -9.19
C ALA A 8 -6.84 10.55 -9.16
N ALA A 9 -5.58 10.11 -9.10
CA ALA A 9 -5.24 8.69 -9.03
C ALA A 9 -5.77 8.04 -7.75
N CYS A 10 -5.64 8.70 -6.59
CA CYS A 10 -6.20 8.22 -5.33
C CYS A 10 -7.74 8.20 -5.35
N MET A 11 -8.36 9.23 -5.90
CA MET A 11 -9.82 9.28 -6.06
C MET A 11 -10.32 8.12 -6.93
N VAL A 12 -9.75 7.95 -8.14
CA VAL A 12 -10.13 6.88 -9.07
C VAL A 12 -9.89 5.51 -8.44
N ARG A 13 -8.74 5.31 -7.79
CA ARG A 13 -8.43 4.03 -7.12
C ARG A 13 -9.47 3.70 -6.05
N CYS A 14 -9.87 4.68 -5.25
CA CYS A 14 -10.89 4.47 -4.21
C CYS A 14 -12.30 4.31 -4.78
N MET A 15 -12.61 4.92 -5.92
CA MET A 15 -13.87 4.66 -6.63
C MET A 15 -13.97 3.22 -7.14
N CYS A 16 -12.85 2.55 -7.43
CA CYS A 16 -12.79 1.13 -7.79
C CYS A 16 -12.85 0.19 -6.57
N GLY A 17 -12.71 0.72 -5.35
CA GLY A 17 -12.77 -0.02 -4.09
C GLY A 17 -11.78 0.54 -3.07
N PHE A 18 -12.11 0.41 -1.79
CA PHE A 18 -11.29 0.92 -0.69
C PHE A 18 -10.24 -0.07 -0.18
N GLU A 19 -10.14 -1.23 -0.81
CA GLU A 19 -9.14 -2.22 -0.48
C GLU A 19 -7.74 -1.70 -0.81
N PHE A 20 -6.78 -2.05 0.05
CA PHE A 20 -5.38 -1.62 -0.10
C PHE A 20 -5.16 -0.10 -0.14
N ILE A 21 -6.08 0.69 0.44
CA ILE A 21 -5.97 2.15 0.46
C ILE A 21 -4.67 2.63 1.13
N SER A 22 -4.30 2.03 2.26
CA SER A 22 -3.05 2.36 2.97
C SER A 22 -1.83 2.02 2.14
N THR A 23 -1.84 0.88 1.44
CA THR A 23 -0.80 0.47 0.50
C THR A 23 -0.60 1.52 -0.59
N PHE A 24 -1.70 1.99 -1.19
CA PHE A 24 -1.64 2.98 -2.26
C PHE A 24 -1.17 4.35 -1.75
N LEU A 25 -1.67 4.81 -0.60
CA LEU A 25 -1.24 6.06 0.02
C LEU A 25 0.26 6.07 0.31
N ILE A 26 0.79 4.98 0.84
CA ILE A 26 2.23 4.84 1.13
C ILE A 26 3.04 4.85 -0.18
N LEU A 27 2.60 4.11 -1.21
CA LEU A 27 3.32 4.02 -2.48
C LEU A 27 3.33 5.32 -3.27
N CYS A 28 2.37 6.22 -3.08
CA CYS A 28 2.41 7.57 -3.67
C CYS A 28 3.65 8.37 -3.24
N GLU A 29 4.23 8.06 -2.08
CA GLU A 29 5.44 8.73 -1.57
C GLU A 29 6.75 8.11 -2.10
N ALA A 30 6.70 6.94 -2.74
CA ALA A 30 7.89 6.21 -3.18
C ALA A 30 8.85 7.03 -4.06
N PRO A 31 8.39 7.84 -5.06
CA PRO A 31 9.29 8.67 -5.87
C PRO A 31 10.02 9.73 -5.04
N LEU A 32 9.36 10.29 -4.02
CA LEU A 32 9.97 11.30 -3.16
C LEU A 32 10.96 10.66 -2.19
N VAL A 33 10.64 9.47 -1.67
CA VAL A 33 11.55 8.68 -0.83
C VAL A 33 12.82 8.30 -1.61
N TYR A 34 12.70 7.93 -2.87
CA TYR A 34 13.85 7.68 -3.73
C TYR A 34 14.78 8.89 -3.85
N CYS A 35 14.21 10.08 -3.97
CA CYS A 35 14.95 11.33 -4.13
C CYS A 35 15.44 11.96 -2.81
N TRP A 36 15.26 11.30 -1.67
CA TRP A 36 15.57 11.85 -0.34
C TRP A 36 17.02 12.32 -0.18
N ALA A 37 17.97 11.60 -0.77
CA ALA A 37 19.40 11.88 -0.61
C ALA A 37 19.94 13.03 -1.48
N GLY A 38 19.14 13.61 -2.37
CA GLY A 38 19.62 14.45 -3.47
C GLY A 38 19.29 15.93 -3.43
N GLY A 39 18.80 16.51 -2.29
CA GLY A 39 18.36 17.88 -2.35
C GLY A 39 18.12 18.61 -1.03
N ASP A 40 17.48 19.79 -1.12
CA ASP A 40 17.03 20.56 0.01
C ASP A 40 15.96 19.80 0.80
N ARG A 41 16.31 19.40 2.04
CA ARG A 41 15.44 18.64 2.95
C ARG A 41 14.12 19.36 3.23
N ARG A 42 14.12 20.70 3.29
CA ARG A 42 12.92 21.48 3.56
C ARG A 42 11.95 21.43 2.37
N ALA A 43 12.47 21.58 1.17
CA ALA A 43 11.70 21.45 -0.06
C ALA A 43 11.17 20.03 -0.23
N TRP A 44 12.00 19.03 0.08
CA TRP A 44 11.61 17.61 0.06
C TRP A 44 10.46 17.33 1.04
N LEU A 45 10.58 17.73 2.30
CA LEU A 45 9.53 17.52 3.31
C LEU A 45 8.22 18.20 2.90
N ARG A 46 8.30 19.45 2.40
CA ARG A 46 7.11 20.14 1.88
C ARG A 46 6.43 19.36 0.75
N ARG A 47 7.21 18.76 -0.17
CA ARG A 47 6.66 17.95 -1.26
C ARG A 47 5.97 16.69 -0.73
N MET A 48 6.58 15.99 0.21
CA MET A 48 5.95 14.83 0.86
C MET A 48 4.62 15.20 1.52
N ILE A 49 4.62 16.26 2.33
CA ILE A 49 3.39 16.73 3.00
C ILE A 49 2.31 17.09 1.95
N CYS A 50 2.65 17.81 0.90
CA CYS A 50 1.70 18.17 -0.15
C CYS A 50 1.19 16.94 -0.93
N THR A 51 2.05 15.96 -1.20
CA THR A 51 1.66 14.69 -1.84
C THR A 51 0.69 13.91 -0.93
N GLY A 52 1.01 13.79 0.36
CA GLY A 52 0.14 13.17 1.35
C GLY A 52 -1.24 13.84 1.43
N PHE A 53 -1.29 15.18 1.50
CA PHE A 53 -2.55 15.92 1.48
C PHE A 53 -3.33 15.72 0.19
N ALA A 54 -2.66 15.70 -0.97
CA ALA A 54 -3.30 15.43 -2.25
C ALA A 54 -3.89 14.00 -2.29
N ALA A 55 -3.15 13.01 -1.80
CA ALA A 55 -3.58 11.63 -1.73
C ALA A 55 -4.79 11.45 -0.80
N VAL A 56 -4.73 11.98 0.43
CA VAL A 56 -5.84 11.95 1.40
C VAL A 56 -7.04 12.72 0.87
N GLY A 57 -6.83 13.86 0.21
CA GLY A 57 -7.90 14.62 -0.44
C GLY A 57 -8.62 13.82 -1.51
N GLY A 58 -7.89 13.04 -2.33
CA GLY A 58 -8.47 12.14 -3.33
C GLY A 58 -9.34 11.05 -2.69
N VAL A 59 -8.86 10.46 -1.58
CA VAL A 59 -9.65 9.49 -0.79
C VAL A 59 -10.93 10.13 -0.25
N ALA A 60 -10.82 11.31 0.36
CA ALA A 60 -11.97 12.02 0.91
C ALA A 60 -13.00 12.38 -0.17
N ALA A 61 -12.53 12.78 -1.36
CA ALA A 61 -13.41 13.06 -2.51
C ALA A 61 -14.14 11.79 -2.98
N ALA A 62 -13.46 10.64 -3.03
CA ALA A 62 -14.08 9.36 -3.37
C ALA A 62 -15.14 8.94 -2.33
N LEU A 63 -14.85 9.09 -1.03
CA LEU A 63 -15.81 8.84 0.04
C LEU A 63 -17.03 9.76 -0.07
N GLY A 64 -16.80 11.05 -0.38
CA GLY A 64 -17.88 12.01 -0.62
C GLY A 64 -18.75 11.63 -1.82
N ALA A 65 -18.13 11.22 -2.92
CA ALA A 65 -18.85 10.74 -4.10
C ALA A 65 -19.68 9.47 -3.79
N TRP A 66 -19.12 8.53 -3.06
CA TRP A 66 -19.81 7.33 -2.59
C TRP A 66 -21.00 7.68 -1.68
N PHE A 67 -20.79 8.64 -0.77
CA PHE A 67 -21.86 9.10 0.12
C PHE A 67 -23.01 9.72 -0.67
N ILE A 68 -22.72 10.61 -1.63
CA ILE A 68 -23.72 11.26 -2.48
C ILE A 68 -24.47 10.21 -3.31
N GLN A 69 -23.74 9.28 -3.92
CA GLN A 69 -24.34 8.18 -4.67
C GLN A 69 -25.26 7.31 -3.78
N GLY A 70 -24.83 7.03 -2.54
CA GLY A 70 -25.65 6.33 -1.56
C GLY A 70 -26.91 7.11 -1.17
N VAL A 71 -26.84 8.43 -1.00
CA VAL A 71 -28.02 9.26 -0.72
C VAL A 71 -29.05 9.17 -1.85
N ILE A 72 -28.59 9.20 -3.10
CA ILE A 72 -29.46 9.04 -4.28
C ILE A 72 -30.08 7.63 -4.29
N TYR A 73 -29.29 6.59 -4.04
CA TYR A 73 -29.74 5.21 -4.10
C TYR A 73 -30.70 4.84 -2.96
N PHE A 74 -30.40 5.22 -1.72
CA PHE A 74 -31.20 4.88 -0.53
C PHE A 74 -32.29 5.91 -0.21
N GLY A 75 -32.32 7.03 -0.92
CA GLY A 75 -33.27 8.13 -0.67
C GLY A 75 -33.02 8.87 0.65
N SER A 76 -31.94 8.60 1.38
CA SER A 76 -31.65 9.25 2.67
C SER A 76 -30.15 9.29 3.00
N ALA A 77 -29.73 10.35 3.68
CA ALA A 77 -28.37 10.49 4.20
C ALA A 77 -28.05 9.43 5.27
N ALA A 78 -29.04 9.07 6.09
CA ALA A 78 -28.88 8.05 7.13
C ALA A 78 -28.61 6.67 6.52
N GLY A 79 -29.36 6.27 5.50
CA GLY A 79 -29.15 5.01 4.79
C GLY A 79 -27.79 4.97 4.09
N SER A 80 -27.38 6.08 3.47
CA SER A 80 -26.04 6.19 2.88
C SER A 80 -24.94 6.03 3.93
N TRP A 81 -25.07 6.70 5.07
CA TRP A 81 -24.11 6.61 6.16
C TRP A 81 -24.00 5.22 6.75
N GLN A 82 -25.13 4.55 6.99
CA GLN A 82 -25.14 3.16 7.47
C GLN A 82 -24.46 2.21 6.48
N ASN A 83 -24.72 2.36 5.20
CA ASN A 83 -24.07 1.54 4.17
C ASN A 83 -22.54 1.78 4.14
N LEU A 84 -22.10 3.04 4.18
CA LEU A 84 -20.69 3.40 4.16
C LEU A 84 -19.96 2.86 5.42
N THR A 85 -20.52 3.08 6.61
CA THR A 85 -19.95 2.60 7.86
C THR A 85 -19.97 1.08 7.93
N GLY A 86 -21.04 0.42 7.49
CA GLY A 86 -21.14 -1.02 7.40
C GLY A 86 -20.06 -1.62 6.47
N ALA A 87 -19.83 -1.00 5.32
CA ALA A 87 -18.77 -1.42 4.40
C ALA A 87 -17.36 -1.27 4.97
N VAL A 88 -17.10 -0.23 5.76
CA VAL A 88 -15.82 -0.06 6.47
C VAL A 88 -15.70 -1.08 7.60
N THR A 89 -16.73 -1.20 8.43
CA THR A 89 -16.72 -2.11 9.59
C THR A 89 -16.53 -3.57 9.16
N SER A 90 -17.20 -4.02 8.11
CA SER A 90 -17.06 -5.39 7.61
C SER A 90 -15.64 -5.72 7.11
N ARG A 91 -14.85 -4.72 6.74
CA ARG A 91 -13.45 -4.93 6.31
C ARG A 91 -12.45 -4.86 7.46
N VAL A 92 -12.76 -4.09 8.49
CA VAL A 92 -11.86 -3.89 9.65
C VAL A 92 -12.14 -4.90 10.75
N SER A 93 -13.40 -5.23 10.98
CA SER A 93 -13.85 -6.18 12.00
C SER A 93 -14.80 -7.19 11.38
N LEU A 94 -14.30 -8.36 10.99
CA LEU A 94 -15.18 -9.50 10.73
C LEU A 94 -15.79 -9.95 12.06
N THR A 95 -17.10 -10.06 12.06
CA THR A 95 -17.89 -10.52 13.21
C THR A 95 -17.89 -12.04 13.37
N ASP A 96 -17.16 -12.75 12.50
CA ASP A 96 -17.03 -14.20 12.58
C ASP A 96 -16.04 -14.57 13.70
N ASP A 97 -16.50 -15.30 14.69
CA ASP A 97 -15.72 -15.68 15.86
C ASP A 97 -14.43 -16.44 15.52
N MET A 98 -14.40 -17.13 14.38
CA MET A 98 -13.21 -17.84 13.90
C MET A 98 -12.08 -16.91 13.45
N VAL A 99 -12.37 -15.67 13.05
CA VAL A 99 -11.41 -14.73 12.46
C VAL A 99 -11.16 -13.52 13.36
N SER A 100 -12.04 -13.26 14.33
CA SER A 100 -11.93 -12.11 15.24
C SER A 100 -10.64 -12.11 16.08
N ASN A 101 -10.10 -13.29 16.39
CA ASN A 101 -8.92 -13.49 17.23
C ASN A 101 -7.60 -13.60 16.45
N VAL A 102 -7.60 -13.43 15.12
CA VAL A 102 -6.39 -13.51 14.30
C VAL A 102 -5.44 -12.38 14.67
N SER A 103 -4.20 -12.74 14.99
CA SER A 103 -3.13 -11.78 15.25
C SER A 103 -2.47 -11.31 13.94
N VAL A 104 -1.88 -10.11 13.97
CA VAL A 104 -1.08 -9.62 12.84
C VAL A 104 0.07 -10.58 12.50
N ALA A 105 0.67 -11.21 13.53
CA ALA A 105 1.74 -12.18 13.33
C ALA A 105 1.25 -13.39 12.52
N GLN A 106 0.07 -13.91 12.81
CA GLN A 106 -0.53 -15.01 12.04
C GLN A 106 -0.78 -14.61 10.58
N VAL A 107 -1.33 -13.41 10.33
CA VAL A 107 -1.53 -12.92 8.96
C VAL A 107 -0.19 -12.85 8.21
N LEU A 108 0.83 -12.25 8.83
CA LEU A 108 2.15 -12.14 8.21
C LEU A 108 2.80 -13.51 7.96
N THR A 109 2.69 -14.44 8.92
CA THR A 109 3.21 -15.80 8.75
C THR A 109 2.51 -16.50 7.59
N CYS A 110 1.18 -16.38 7.52
CA CYS A 110 0.41 -16.95 6.44
C CYS A 110 0.89 -16.42 5.07
N TYR A 111 0.93 -15.11 4.87
CA TYR A 111 1.34 -14.51 3.60
C TYR A 111 2.80 -14.74 3.22
N PHE A 112 3.72 -14.67 4.17
CA PHE A 112 5.16 -14.73 3.87
C PHE A 112 5.79 -16.11 4.01
N VAL A 113 5.14 -17.02 4.75
CA VAL A 113 5.72 -18.33 5.07
C VAL A 113 4.86 -19.48 4.53
N GLU A 114 3.56 -19.46 4.78
CA GLU A 114 2.69 -20.61 4.50
C GLU A 114 2.16 -20.60 3.07
N VAL A 115 1.71 -19.42 2.59
CA VAL A 115 1.10 -19.29 1.27
C VAL A 115 2.14 -19.13 0.19
N ASP A 116 1.99 -19.87 -0.88
CA ASP A 116 2.85 -19.82 -2.06
C ASP A 116 2.01 -19.53 -3.33
N GLU A 117 1.06 -18.59 -3.17
CA GLU A 117 0.17 -18.18 -4.24
C GLU A 117 0.94 -17.53 -5.40
N PRO A 118 0.56 -17.84 -6.64
CA PRO A 118 1.18 -17.27 -7.81
C PRO A 118 0.85 -15.78 -7.95
N LEU A 119 1.86 -14.91 -7.86
CA LEU A 119 1.73 -13.50 -8.18
C LEU A 119 1.62 -13.26 -9.69
N LEU A 120 2.37 -14.03 -10.47
CA LEU A 120 2.39 -13.97 -11.92
C LEU A 120 2.54 -15.38 -12.47
N GLN A 121 1.79 -15.68 -13.54
CA GLN A 121 1.89 -16.94 -14.24
C GLN A 121 2.03 -16.72 -15.74
N PHE A 122 3.13 -17.21 -16.30
CA PHE A 122 3.43 -17.16 -17.74
C PHE A 122 3.64 -18.58 -18.27
N GLY A 123 2.60 -19.20 -18.76
CA GLY A 123 2.65 -20.62 -19.16
C GLY A 123 3.07 -21.51 -17.98
N PRO A 124 4.15 -22.29 -18.10
CA PRO A 124 4.64 -23.14 -17.01
C PRO A 124 5.42 -22.37 -15.92
N LEU A 125 5.77 -21.10 -16.16
CA LEU A 125 6.52 -20.28 -15.22
C LEU A 125 5.58 -19.63 -14.23
N THR A 126 5.69 -20.00 -12.96
CA THR A 126 4.96 -19.40 -11.84
C THR A 126 5.94 -18.62 -10.96
N ILE A 127 5.62 -17.34 -10.73
CA ILE A 127 6.40 -16.47 -9.84
C ILE A 127 5.58 -16.22 -8.59
N THR A 128 6.09 -16.65 -7.44
CA THR A 128 5.48 -16.41 -6.13
C THR A 128 6.22 -15.32 -5.38
N LEU A 129 5.73 -14.89 -4.22
CA LEU A 129 6.31 -13.81 -3.44
C LEU A 129 7.73 -14.14 -2.92
N LYS A 130 7.95 -15.38 -2.48
CA LYS A 130 9.24 -15.83 -1.90
C LYS A 130 10.41 -15.69 -2.85
N PRO A 131 10.38 -16.27 -4.07
CA PRO A 131 11.47 -16.08 -5.03
C PRO A 131 11.62 -14.62 -5.46
N LEU A 132 10.57 -13.83 -5.54
CA LEU A 132 10.67 -12.41 -5.85
C LEU A 132 11.45 -11.65 -4.77
N ILE A 133 11.17 -11.90 -3.49
CA ILE A 133 11.94 -11.32 -2.37
C ILE A 133 13.39 -11.79 -2.44
N ALA A 134 13.63 -13.08 -2.65
CA ALA A 134 14.98 -13.63 -2.73
C ALA A 134 15.80 -12.99 -3.86
N VAL A 135 15.22 -12.83 -5.06
CA VAL A 135 15.87 -12.20 -6.21
C VAL A 135 16.16 -10.72 -5.94
N THR A 136 15.25 -9.98 -5.30
CA THR A 136 15.49 -8.58 -4.95
C THR A 136 16.59 -8.44 -3.89
N LEU A 137 16.61 -9.27 -2.86
CA LEU A 137 17.69 -9.30 -1.86
C LEU A 137 19.04 -9.63 -2.48
N LEU A 138 19.08 -10.63 -3.37
CA LEU A 138 20.30 -10.98 -4.11
C LEU A 138 20.77 -9.80 -4.99
N GLY A 139 19.84 -9.12 -5.68
CA GLY A 139 20.14 -7.92 -6.46
C GLY A 139 20.78 -6.82 -5.61
N PHE A 140 20.23 -6.55 -4.42
CA PHE A 140 20.82 -5.59 -3.47
C PHE A 140 22.22 -6.04 -3.01
N ALA A 141 22.40 -7.31 -2.67
CA ALA A 141 23.69 -7.84 -2.26
C ALA A 141 24.75 -7.69 -3.36
N LEU A 142 24.39 -7.99 -4.61
CA LEU A 142 25.25 -7.79 -5.77
C LEU A 142 25.59 -6.31 -5.99
N CYS A 143 24.62 -5.41 -5.88
CA CYS A 143 24.87 -3.97 -5.96
C CYS A 143 25.83 -3.49 -4.86
N LEU A 144 25.67 -3.96 -3.62
CA LEU A 144 26.59 -3.66 -2.52
C LEU A 144 28.01 -4.15 -2.84
N ALA A 145 28.15 -5.37 -3.32
CA ALA A 145 29.44 -5.93 -3.70
C ALA A 145 30.13 -5.11 -4.82
N VAL A 146 29.39 -4.76 -5.87
CA VAL A 146 29.90 -3.93 -6.98
C VAL A 146 30.32 -2.54 -6.50
N LEU A 147 29.53 -1.89 -5.64
CA LEU A 147 29.89 -0.58 -5.09
C LEU A 147 31.14 -0.65 -4.20
N ALA A 148 31.24 -1.68 -3.38
CA ALA A 148 32.43 -1.93 -2.56
C ALA A 148 33.69 -2.13 -3.42
N LEU A 149 33.61 -2.97 -4.45
CA LEU A 149 34.70 -3.19 -5.40
C LEU A 149 35.09 -1.90 -6.15
N ARG A 150 34.12 -1.07 -6.51
CA ARG A 150 34.35 0.21 -7.19
C ARG A 150 34.68 1.36 -6.25
N LYS A 151 34.80 1.10 -4.95
CA LYS A 151 35.03 2.12 -3.90
C LYS A 151 34.04 3.30 -3.98
N LYS A 152 32.79 3.02 -4.34
CA LYS A 152 31.72 4.03 -4.40
C LYS A 152 31.01 4.13 -3.06
N PRO A 153 30.49 5.33 -2.68
CA PRO A 153 29.77 5.50 -1.43
C PRO A 153 28.46 4.70 -1.42
N LEU A 154 28.21 3.97 -0.34
CA LEU A 154 26.97 3.20 -0.14
C LEU A 154 25.71 4.07 -0.12
N ALA A 155 25.86 5.36 0.12
CA ALA A 155 24.76 6.33 0.09
C ALA A 155 23.98 6.35 -1.24
N VAL A 156 24.61 5.89 -2.34
CA VAL A 156 23.93 5.74 -3.65
C VAL A 156 22.77 4.75 -3.59
N LEU A 157 22.83 3.74 -2.70
CA LEU A 157 21.75 2.76 -2.53
C LEU A 157 20.67 3.20 -1.53
N ALA A 158 20.83 4.30 -0.83
CA ALA A 158 19.86 4.73 0.19
C ALA A 158 18.45 4.92 -0.39
N GLY A 159 18.32 5.61 -1.51
CA GLY A 159 17.04 5.79 -2.19
C GLY A 159 16.39 4.47 -2.61
N PRO A 160 17.05 3.62 -3.43
CA PRO A 160 16.53 2.31 -3.80
C PRO A 160 16.18 1.41 -2.62
N ALA A 161 17.02 1.37 -1.56
CA ALA A 161 16.77 0.58 -0.38
C ALA A 161 15.52 1.06 0.39
N LEU A 162 15.36 2.37 0.54
CA LEU A 162 14.18 2.95 1.19
C LEU A 162 12.91 2.66 0.39
N VAL A 163 12.94 2.76 -0.95
CA VAL A 163 11.79 2.41 -1.79
C VAL A 163 11.46 0.92 -1.68
N TRP A 164 12.47 0.05 -1.62
CA TRP A 164 12.24 -1.37 -1.43
C TRP A 164 11.59 -1.68 -0.08
N VAL A 165 12.09 -1.09 1.02
CA VAL A 165 11.46 -1.19 2.35
C VAL A 165 10.03 -0.67 2.33
N LEU A 166 9.79 0.47 1.69
CA LEU A 166 8.46 1.06 1.55
C LEU A 166 7.51 0.15 0.77
N SER A 167 8.01 -0.49 -0.29
CA SER A 167 7.22 -1.43 -1.11
C SER A 167 6.81 -2.68 -0.33
N LEU A 168 7.60 -3.12 0.66
CA LEU A 168 7.23 -4.19 1.58
C LEU A 168 6.30 -3.70 2.70
N ALA A 169 6.56 -2.51 3.24
CA ALA A 169 5.76 -1.92 4.30
C ALA A 169 4.34 -1.56 3.84
N ALA A 170 4.18 -1.19 2.57
CA ALA A 170 2.91 -0.77 2.03
C ALA A 170 1.82 -1.87 2.10
N PRO A 171 2.01 -3.10 1.57
CA PRO A 171 1.03 -4.17 1.76
C PRO A 171 0.90 -4.60 3.23
N VAL A 172 1.99 -4.60 4.02
CA VAL A 172 1.92 -4.90 5.45
C VAL A 172 1.03 -3.91 6.19
N SER A 173 1.01 -2.64 5.80
CA SER A 173 0.11 -1.64 6.40
C SER A 173 -1.37 -2.03 6.26
N TRP A 174 -1.75 -2.59 5.12
CA TRP A 174 -3.10 -3.11 4.92
C TRP A 174 -3.38 -4.34 5.78
N MET A 175 -2.44 -5.27 5.86
CA MET A 175 -2.56 -6.46 6.71
C MET A 175 -2.74 -6.11 8.19
N VAL A 176 -2.13 -5.02 8.65
CA VAL A 176 -2.30 -4.51 10.03
C VAL A 176 -3.68 -3.87 10.22
N LEU A 177 -4.10 -3.01 9.29
CA LEU A 177 -5.37 -2.28 9.39
C LEU A 177 -6.60 -3.16 9.18
N SER A 178 -6.48 -4.18 8.36
CA SER A 178 -7.58 -5.06 7.95
C SER A 178 -7.20 -6.54 8.13
N LYS A 179 -6.67 -6.88 9.30
CA LYS A 179 -6.10 -8.20 9.60
C LYS A 179 -7.04 -9.36 9.33
N ALA A 180 -8.29 -9.24 9.75
CA ALA A 180 -9.30 -10.28 9.58
C ALA A 180 -9.64 -10.50 8.11
N HIS A 181 -9.88 -9.41 7.37
CA HIS A 181 -10.14 -9.47 5.94
C HIS A 181 -8.93 -9.99 5.15
N ALA A 182 -7.72 -9.55 5.51
CA ALA A 182 -6.50 -10.06 4.90
C ALA A 182 -6.34 -11.57 5.12
N TYR A 183 -6.67 -12.08 6.31
CA TYR A 183 -6.57 -13.52 6.63
C TYR A 183 -7.54 -14.39 5.82
N VAL A 184 -8.73 -13.91 5.52
CA VAL A 184 -9.74 -14.65 4.74
C VAL A 184 -9.37 -14.77 3.26
N HIS A 185 -8.56 -13.86 2.74
CA HIS A 185 -8.14 -13.83 1.33
C HIS A 185 -6.76 -14.44 1.07
N VAL A 186 -6.29 -15.30 1.98
CA VAL A 186 -5.02 -16.02 1.84
C VAL A 186 -5.19 -17.35 1.09
#